data_77e9c533ad66404e0ccb15f7e0d91d63
#
_entry.id   77e9c533ad66404e0ccb15f7e0d91d63
#
_cell.length_a   1.000
_cell.length_b   1.000
_cell.length_c   1.000
_cell.angle_alpha   90.00
_cell.angle_beta   90.00
_cell.angle_gamma   90.00
#
_symmetry.space_group_name_H-M   'P 1'
#
loop_
_entity.id
_entity.type
_entity.pdbx_description
1 polymer ?
#
loop_
_entity_poly.entity_id
_entity_poly.type
_entity_poly.pdbx_seq_one_letter_code
_entity_poly.pdbx_strand_id
1 'polypeptide(L)'
;MSIFNKVTKTFQWGPHTVTLETGEIARQSGGAVVVNIDDTVVLATVVAAKNAKPGQDFFPLTVDYTEKTYAAGKIPGSFFKREGRPSELEILTCRLIDRPIRPLFPEGFYNEVQVIIHVLSLNPEVQADIAAMIGTSAALAISGIPFDGPIGAARVGYVNGEYVLNPGKTQLLDSKLDLVVAGTEAAVLMVES
;
A
#
# COMPACT_ATOMS: atom_id res chain seq x y z
N MET A 1 18.33 23.47 13.32
CA MET A 1 17.05 23.36 12.57
C MET A 1 17.08 22.11 11.70
N SER A 2 16.05 21.29 11.74
CA SER A 2 15.95 20.15 10.81
C SER A 2 15.75 20.70 9.39
N ILE A 3 16.48 20.12 8.42
CA ILE A 3 16.27 20.39 6.99
C ILE A 3 15.01 19.67 6.46
N PHE A 4 14.40 18.83 7.30
CA PHE A 4 13.23 18.04 6.99
C PHE A 4 11.98 18.70 7.56
N ASN A 5 10.92 18.72 6.79
CA ASN A 5 9.59 19.14 7.19
C ASN A 5 8.72 17.89 7.39
N LYS A 6 9.04 17.12 8.44
CA LYS A 6 8.31 15.89 8.77
C LYS A 6 6.91 16.24 9.26
N VAL A 7 5.90 15.64 8.65
CA VAL A 7 4.50 15.68 9.10
C VAL A 7 4.10 14.28 9.52
N THR A 8 3.54 14.15 10.71
CA THR A 8 3.08 12.88 11.28
C THR A 8 1.61 12.99 11.67
N LYS A 9 0.82 11.98 11.32
CA LYS A 9 -0.56 11.80 11.75
C LYS A 9 -0.71 10.43 12.38
N THR A 10 -1.27 10.37 13.59
CA THR A 10 -1.53 9.11 14.30
C THR A 10 -3.00 9.05 14.68
N PHE A 11 -3.63 7.90 14.49
CA PHE A 11 -5.03 7.65 14.85
C PHE A 11 -5.25 6.18 15.21
N GLN A 12 -6.33 5.93 15.94
CA GLN A 12 -6.80 4.57 16.24
C GLN A 12 -7.73 4.09 15.11
N TRP A 13 -7.56 2.85 14.68
CA TRP A 13 -8.37 2.21 13.67
C TRP A 13 -8.74 0.78 14.10
N GLY A 14 -9.89 0.66 14.74
CA GLY A 14 -10.23 -0.54 15.47
C GLY A 14 -9.23 -0.80 16.60
N PRO A 15 -8.66 -2.00 16.70
CA PRO A 15 -7.65 -2.32 17.72
C PRO A 15 -6.25 -1.76 17.40
N HIS A 16 -6.02 -1.27 16.18
CA HIS A 16 -4.70 -0.89 15.67
C HIS A 16 -4.40 0.58 15.85
N THR A 17 -3.13 0.89 16.10
CA THR A 17 -2.60 2.25 16.02
C THR A 17 -1.96 2.45 14.66
N VAL A 18 -2.47 3.42 13.90
CA VAL A 18 -1.95 3.77 12.57
C VAL A 18 -1.22 5.09 12.63
N THR A 19 -0.01 5.12 12.10
CA THR A 19 0.79 6.34 11.95
C THR A 19 1.17 6.53 10.49
N LEU A 20 0.90 7.71 9.96
CA LEU A 20 1.31 8.15 8.62
C LEU A 20 2.36 9.25 8.77
N GLU A 21 3.47 9.12 8.04
CA GLU A 21 4.56 10.09 8.05
C GLU A 21 4.98 10.46 6.62
N THR A 22 5.25 11.74 6.41
CA THR A 22 5.79 12.26 5.14
C THR A 22 6.81 13.37 5.37
N GLY A 23 7.58 13.74 4.33
CA GLY A 23 8.48 14.88 4.32
C GLY A 23 9.91 14.61 4.79
N GLU A 24 10.26 13.38 5.17
CA GLU A 24 11.60 13.00 5.65
C GLU A 24 12.29 12.02 4.68
N ILE A 25 11.60 10.95 4.30
CA ILE A 25 12.14 9.85 3.47
C ILE A 25 11.70 10.01 2.02
N ALA A 26 12.54 9.55 1.08
CA ALA A 26 12.26 9.51 -0.37
C ALA A 26 11.82 10.87 -0.97
N ARG A 27 12.45 11.95 -0.57
CA ARG A 27 12.10 13.35 -0.94
C ARG A 27 12.21 13.69 -2.43
N GLN A 28 12.83 12.82 -3.23
CA GLN A 28 12.94 13.01 -4.69
C GLN A 28 11.72 12.43 -5.43
N SER A 29 10.88 11.64 -4.77
CA SER A 29 9.61 11.18 -5.35
C SER A 29 8.58 12.30 -5.37
N GLY A 30 7.56 12.19 -6.22
CA GLY A 30 6.42 13.10 -6.26
C GLY A 30 5.60 13.06 -4.97
N GLY A 31 5.40 11.86 -4.41
CA GLY A 31 4.81 11.62 -3.11
C GLY A 31 5.50 10.46 -2.40
N ALA A 32 5.70 10.58 -1.09
CA ALA A 32 6.26 9.53 -0.24
C ALA A 32 5.58 9.52 1.12
N VAL A 33 5.11 8.36 1.54
CA VAL A 33 4.46 8.15 2.84
C VAL A 33 5.00 6.89 3.48
N VAL A 34 5.36 6.99 4.74
CA VAL A 34 5.62 5.85 5.61
C VAL A 34 4.37 5.57 6.41
N VAL A 35 3.89 4.34 6.37
CA VAL A 35 2.75 3.86 7.16
C VAL A 35 3.27 2.88 8.19
N ASN A 36 2.89 3.07 9.44
CA ASN A 36 3.12 2.11 10.51
C ASN A 36 1.76 1.67 11.07
N ILE A 37 1.51 0.37 11.07
CA ILE A 37 0.37 -0.28 11.73
C ILE A 37 0.96 -1.31 12.69
N ASP A 38 0.96 -1.02 13.98
CA ASP A 38 1.45 -1.92 15.05
C ASP A 38 2.79 -2.59 14.70
N ASP A 39 3.81 -1.79 14.32
CA ASP A 39 5.17 -2.20 13.93
C ASP A 39 5.30 -2.89 12.55
N THR A 40 4.23 -3.07 11.80
CA THR A 40 4.32 -3.28 10.35
C THR A 40 4.53 -1.94 9.67
N VAL A 41 5.70 -1.72 9.10
CA VAL A 41 6.11 -0.44 8.50
C VAL A 41 6.30 -0.60 7.00
N VAL A 42 5.59 0.24 6.24
CA VAL A 42 5.62 0.25 4.78
C VAL A 42 5.97 1.64 4.27
N LEU A 43 6.89 1.72 3.33
CA LEU A 43 7.18 2.94 2.56
C LEU A 43 6.50 2.85 1.20
N ALA A 44 5.58 3.76 0.91
CA ALA A 44 4.98 3.93 -0.41
C ALA A 44 5.51 5.20 -1.07
N THR A 45 5.98 5.09 -2.30
CA THR A 45 6.48 6.20 -3.10
C THR A 45 5.78 6.24 -4.46
N VAL A 46 5.53 7.45 -4.95
CA VAL A 46 4.86 7.67 -6.24
C VAL A 46 5.64 8.69 -7.06
N VAL A 47 5.85 8.36 -8.33
CA VAL A 47 6.49 9.25 -9.32
C VAL A 47 5.67 9.21 -10.60
N ALA A 48 5.45 10.37 -11.21
CA ALA A 48 4.86 10.46 -12.55
C ALA A 48 5.82 11.12 -13.53
N ALA A 49 5.80 10.65 -14.78
CA ALA A 49 6.45 11.33 -15.89
C ALA A 49 5.77 12.68 -16.14
N LYS A 50 6.55 13.71 -16.50
CA LYS A 50 6.00 15.05 -16.77
C LYS A 50 5.09 15.08 -18.00
N ASN A 51 5.38 14.26 -19.01
CA ASN A 51 4.64 14.19 -20.27
C ASN A 51 4.40 12.74 -20.66
N ALA A 52 3.29 12.50 -21.35
CA ALA A 52 3.04 11.20 -21.99
C ALA A 52 4.03 10.95 -23.14
N LYS A 53 4.35 9.70 -23.42
CA LYS A 53 5.16 9.32 -24.58
C LYS A 53 4.37 9.58 -25.88
N PRO A 54 5.01 10.04 -26.98
CA PRO A 54 4.32 10.19 -28.25
C PRO A 54 3.66 8.89 -28.72
N GLY A 55 2.39 8.96 -29.09
CA GLY A 55 1.61 7.77 -29.53
C GLY A 55 1.09 6.88 -28.41
N GLN A 56 1.17 7.34 -27.16
CA GLN A 56 0.62 6.59 -26.01
C GLN A 56 -0.91 6.65 -26.03
N ASP A 57 -1.57 5.51 -26.09
CA ASP A 57 -3.02 5.34 -26.18
C ASP A 57 -3.64 4.66 -24.93
N PHE A 58 -2.83 4.33 -23.95
CA PHE A 58 -3.26 3.73 -22.69
C PHE A 58 -2.56 4.37 -21.50
N PHE A 59 -3.11 4.22 -20.29
CA PHE A 59 -2.52 4.70 -19.04
C PHE A 59 -1.49 3.70 -18.50
N PRO A 60 -0.18 4.04 -18.53
CA PRO A 60 0.89 3.17 -18.05
C PRO A 60 1.10 3.35 -16.53
N LEU A 61 0.29 2.67 -15.73
CA LEU A 61 0.46 2.56 -14.29
C LEU A 61 1.22 1.28 -13.96
N THR A 62 2.32 1.42 -13.22
CA THR A 62 3.10 0.30 -12.68
C THR A 62 3.04 0.35 -11.16
N VAL A 63 2.70 -0.77 -10.54
CA VAL A 63 2.69 -0.95 -9.09
C VAL A 63 3.65 -2.07 -8.73
N ASP A 64 4.68 -1.75 -7.96
CA ASP A 64 5.67 -2.69 -7.46
C ASP A 64 5.59 -2.76 -5.93
N TYR A 65 5.22 -3.90 -5.40
CA TYR A 65 5.19 -4.21 -3.99
C TYR A 65 6.26 -5.25 -3.67
N THR A 66 7.07 -5.00 -2.64
CA THR A 66 8.19 -5.87 -2.30
C THR A 66 8.28 -6.09 -0.78
N GLU A 67 8.31 -7.37 -0.39
CA GLU A 67 8.60 -7.82 0.97
C GLU A 67 10.03 -8.36 1.02
N LYS A 68 10.97 -7.59 1.57
CA LYS A 68 12.32 -8.07 1.76
C LYS A 68 12.41 -8.96 3.00
N THR A 69 13.17 -10.03 2.90
CA THR A 69 13.35 -11.01 3.98
C THR A 69 13.85 -10.37 5.28
N TYR A 70 14.63 -9.29 5.18
CA TYR A 70 15.12 -8.54 6.34
C TYR A 70 13.99 -7.87 7.15
N ALA A 71 12.88 -7.51 6.52
CA ALA A 71 11.74 -6.90 7.22
C ALA A 71 11.15 -7.83 8.29
N ALA A 72 11.25 -9.14 8.08
CA ALA A 72 10.90 -10.18 9.04
C ALA A 72 12.09 -10.64 9.92
N GLY A 73 13.23 -9.91 9.89
CA GLY A 73 14.43 -10.28 10.63
C GLY A 73 15.11 -11.56 10.14
N LYS A 74 14.89 -11.95 8.88
CA LYS A 74 15.39 -13.21 8.31
C LYS A 74 16.40 -12.98 7.19
N ILE A 75 17.15 -14.02 6.85
CA ILE A 75 18.07 -14.07 5.70
C ILE A 75 17.36 -14.85 4.58
N PRO A 76 17.52 -14.45 3.30
CA PRO A 76 16.96 -15.19 2.18
C PRO A 76 17.30 -16.67 2.20
N GLY A 77 16.29 -17.54 2.01
CA GLY A 77 16.43 -18.98 2.15
C GLY A 77 17.13 -19.71 0.99
N SER A 78 17.34 -19.02 -0.16
CA SER A 78 17.99 -19.62 -1.33
C SER A 78 19.46 -19.99 -1.08
N PHE A 79 20.00 -20.89 -1.90
CA PHE A 79 21.44 -21.28 -1.83
C PHE A 79 22.36 -20.05 -1.87
N PHE A 80 22.08 -19.08 -2.73
CA PHE A 80 22.88 -17.86 -2.88
C PHE A 80 22.63 -16.81 -1.80
N LYS A 81 21.70 -17.03 -0.86
CA LYS A 81 21.32 -16.07 0.18
C LYS A 81 20.98 -14.67 -0.37
N ARG A 82 20.28 -14.65 -1.49
CA ARG A 82 19.81 -13.42 -2.16
C ARG A 82 18.32 -13.43 -2.31
N GLU A 83 17.73 -12.23 -2.37
CA GLU A 83 16.33 -12.05 -2.78
C GLU A 83 16.15 -12.59 -4.20
N GLY A 84 15.05 -13.31 -4.40
CA GLY A 84 14.69 -13.90 -5.68
C GLY A 84 13.78 -13.03 -6.53
N ARG A 85 13.04 -13.69 -7.43
CA ARG A 85 11.91 -13.07 -8.14
C ARG A 85 10.79 -12.78 -7.16
N PRO A 86 9.89 -11.81 -7.48
CA PRO A 86 8.70 -11.58 -6.66
C PRO A 86 7.91 -12.87 -6.43
N SER A 87 7.45 -13.07 -5.22
CA SER A 87 6.59 -14.17 -4.85
C SER A 87 5.19 -14.00 -5.47
N GLU A 88 4.41 -15.07 -5.50
CA GLU A 88 3.01 -15.01 -5.94
C GLU A 88 2.20 -14.01 -5.09
N LEU A 89 2.42 -13.99 -3.77
CA LEU A 89 1.78 -13.05 -2.85
C LEU A 89 2.12 -11.59 -3.21
N GLU A 90 3.38 -11.28 -3.50
CA GLU A 90 3.79 -9.92 -3.89
C GLU A 90 3.11 -9.51 -5.20
N ILE A 91 3.02 -10.40 -6.19
CA ILE A 91 2.34 -10.14 -7.46
C ILE A 91 0.84 -9.90 -7.25
N LEU A 92 0.18 -10.71 -6.42
CA LEU A 92 -1.23 -10.54 -6.09
C LEU A 92 -1.47 -9.24 -5.33
N THR A 93 -0.59 -8.87 -4.41
CA THR A 93 -0.67 -7.60 -3.68
C THR A 93 -0.48 -6.39 -4.62
N CYS A 94 0.43 -6.47 -5.61
CA CYS A 94 0.53 -5.43 -6.65
C CYS A 94 -0.82 -5.21 -7.35
N ARG A 95 -1.50 -6.31 -7.73
CA ARG A 95 -2.82 -6.26 -8.39
C ARG A 95 -3.92 -5.76 -7.46
N LEU A 96 -3.86 -6.15 -6.19
CA LEU A 96 -4.78 -5.70 -5.15
C LEU A 96 -4.73 -4.17 -4.97
N ILE A 97 -3.54 -3.58 -5.09
CA ILE A 97 -3.32 -2.14 -5.00
C ILE A 97 -3.70 -1.43 -6.31
N ASP A 98 -3.31 -1.99 -7.46
CA ASP A 98 -3.56 -1.39 -8.78
C ASP A 98 -5.06 -1.24 -9.09
N ARG A 99 -5.86 -2.27 -8.79
CA ARG A 99 -7.29 -2.33 -9.14
C ARG A 99 -8.12 -1.15 -8.61
N PRO A 100 -8.06 -0.77 -7.33
CA PRO A 100 -8.86 0.33 -6.81
C PRO A 100 -8.32 1.72 -7.17
N ILE A 101 -7.00 1.88 -7.45
CA ILE A 101 -6.45 3.20 -7.76
C ILE A 101 -6.54 3.55 -9.24
N ARG A 102 -6.42 2.58 -10.13
CA ARG A 102 -6.41 2.80 -11.59
C ARG A 102 -7.63 3.57 -12.12
N PRO A 103 -8.87 3.26 -11.75
CA PRO A 103 -10.05 3.97 -12.24
C PRO A 103 -10.19 5.40 -11.71
N LEU A 104 -9.39 5.79 -10.72
CA LEU A 104 -9.42 7.13 -10.13
C LEU A 104 -8.49 8.14 -10.83
N PHE A 105 -7.80 7.73 -11.89
CA PHE A 105 -7.10 8.68 -12.75
C PHE A 105 -8.04 9.18 -13.86
N PRO A 106 -7.98 10.47 -14.20
CA PRO A 106 -8.89 11.04 -15.18
C PRO A 106 -8.68 10.45 -16.58
N GLU A 107 -9.75 10.36 -17.35
CA GLU A 107 -9.70 9.95 -18.74
C GLU A 107 -8.76 10.87 -19.55
N GLY A 108 -7.94 10.27 -20.42
CA GLY A 108 -6.95 11.00 -21.19
C GLY A 108 -5.63 11.30 -20.46
N PHE A 109 -5.48 10.91 -19.21
CA PHE A 109 -4.21 10.99 -18.50
C PHE A 109 -3.34 9.79 -18.86
N TYR A 110 -2.33 9.99 -19.69
CA TYR A 110 -1.45 8.93 -20.20
C TYR A 110 0.01 9.07 -19.76
N ASN A 111 0.28 9.93 -18.79
CA ASN A 111 1.63 10.03 -18.20
C ASN A 111 1.95 8.74 -17.46
N GLU A 112 3.16 8.23 -17.63
CA GLU A 112 3.63 7.05 -16.90
C GLU A 112 3.65 7.34 -15.39
N VAL A 113 2.99 6.52 -14.60
CA VAL A 113 2.98 6.58 -13.14
C VAL A 113 3.58 5.30 -12.58
N GLN A 114 4.54 5.46 -11.69
CA GLN A 114 5.17 4.37 -10.97
C GLN A 114 4.90 4.50 -9.48
N VAL A 115 4.36 3.45 -8.89
CA VAL A 115 4.13 3.28 -7.46
C VAL A 115 5.06 2.19 -6.97
N ILE A 116 5.98 2.53 -6.06
CA ILE A 116 6.92 1.56 -5.49
C ILE A 116 6.67 1.49 -3.99
N ILE A 117 6.44 0.26 -3.50
CA ILE A 117 6.11 -0.02 -2.12
C ILE A 117 7.11 -1.01 -1.55
N HIS A 118 7.73 -0.65 -0.42
CA HIS A 118 8.65 -1.51 0.30
C HIS A 118 8.16 -1.75 1.72
N VAL A 119 8.09 -3.02 2.12
CA VAL A 119 7.90 -3.40 3.52
C VAL A 119 9.25 -3.27 4.22
N LEU A 120 9.32 -2.35 5.20
CA LEU A 120 10.55 -2.05 5.94
C LEU A 120 10.66 -2.86 7.24
N SER A 121 9.51 -3.13 7.87
CA SER A 121 9.38 -3.96 9.08
C SER A 121 8.06 -4.72 9.01
N LEU A 122 8.03 -5.93 9.54
CA LEU A 122 6.85 -6.78 9.52
C LEU A 122 6.57 -7.34 10.92
N ASN A 123 5.44 -6.94 11.48
CA ASN A 123 4.83 -7.63 12.62
C ASN A 123 4.15 -8.91 12.10
N PRO A 124 4.47 -10.10 12.63
CA PRO A 124 3.88 -11.37 12.16
C PRO A 124 2.35 -11.43 12.19
N GLU A 125 1.71 -10.66 13.06
CA GLU A 125 0.25 -10.61 13.20
C GLU A 125 -0.42 -9.61 12.27
N VAL A 126 0.31 -8.61 11.75
CA VAL A 126 -0.26 -7.51 10.95
C VAL A 126 0.21 -7.63 9.51
N GLN A 127 -0.71 -7.91 8.60
CA GLN A 127 -0.38 -8.01 7.17
C GLN A 127 -0.07 -6.63 6.58
N ALA A 128 0.92 -6.58 5.68
CA ALA A 128 1.42 -5.33 5.14
C ALA A 128 0.60 -4.78 3.96
N ASP A 129 -0.28 -5.59 3.36
CA ASP A 129 -1.08 -5.23 2.19
C ASP A 129 -2.01 -4.03 2.45
N ILE A 130 -2.71 -4.01 3.58
CA ILE A 130 -3.60 -2.90 3.95
C ILE A 130 -2.78 -1.61 4.21
N ALA A 131 -1.65 -1.73 4.91
CA ALA A 131 -0.73 -0.61 5.10
C ALA A 131 -0.20 -0.07 3.75
N ALA A 132 0.11 -0.97 2.81
CA ALA A 132 0.55 -0.64 1.46
C ALA A 132 -0.52 0.11 0.66
N MET A 133 -1.78 -0.32 0.73
CA MET A 133 -2.90 0.34 0.06
C MET A 133 -3.14 1.75 0.61
N ILE A 134 -3.15 1.91 1.93
CA ILE A 134 -3.31 3.22 2.58
C ILE A 134 -2.14 4.14 2.27
N GLY A 135 -0.91 3.62 2.35
CA GLY A 135 0.30 4.36 2.02
C GLY A 135 0.32 4.83 0.57
N THR A 136 -0.07 3.98 -0.37
CA THR A 136 -0.20 4.32 -1.78
C THR A 136 -1.25 5.42 -2.01
N SER A 137 -2.42 5.27 -1.40
CA SER A 137 -3.49 6.27 -1.46
C SER A 137 -3.02 7.64 -0.95
N ALA A 138 -2.38 7.66 0.22
CA ALA A 138 -1.84 8.88 0.81
C ALA A 138 -0.70 9.49 -0.05
N ALA A 139 0.21 8.67 -0.57
CA ALA A 139 1.30 9.13 -1.43
C ALA A 139 0.78 9.74 -2.74
N LEU A 140 -0.23 9.14 -3.36
CA LEU A 140 -0.91 9.69 -4.54
C LEU A 140 -1.58 11.02 -4.22
N ALA A 141 -2.31 11.11 -3.11
CA ALA A 141 -3.03 12.33 -2.72
C ALA A 141 -2.11 13.53 -2.50
N ILE A 142 -0.87 13.33 -2.01
CA ILE A 142 0.09 14.41 -1.79
C ILE A 142 1.04 14.65 -2.95
N SER A 143 1.04 13.80 -3.98
CA SER A 143 2.00 13.84 -5.09
C SER A 143 1.76 14.97 -6.09
N GLY A 144 0.56 15.55 -6.11
CA GLY A 144 0.13 16.52 -7.12
C GLY A 144 -0.26 15.88 -8.47
N ILE A 145 -0.24 14.57 -8.59
CA ILE A 145 -0.75 13.84 -9.75
C ILE A 145 -2.29 13.94 -9.73
N PRO A 146 -2.97 14.11 -10.89
CA PRO A 146 -4.42 14.11 -10.93
C PRO A 146 -4.97 12.74 -10.50
N PHE A 147 -5.61 12.69 -9.34
CA PHE A 147 -6.08 11.48 -8.70
C PHE A 147 -7.36 11.77 -7.91
N ASP A 148 -8.48 11.14 -8.27
CA ASP A 148 -9.81 11.33 -7.66
C ASP A 148 -10.00 10.46 -6.40
N GLY A 149 -8.93 10.24 -5.65
CA GLY A 149 -8.95 9.61 -4.33
C GLY A 149 -9.12 10.65 -3.21
N PRO A 150 -8.81 10.28 -1.97
CA PRO A 150 -8.12 9.05 -1.56
C PRO A 150 -9.03 7.81 -1.55
N ILE A 151 -8.41 6.62 -1.51
CA ILE A 151 -9.08 5.38 -1.16
C ILE A 151 -8.81 5.00 0.30
N GLY A 152 -9.81 4.39 0.93
CA GLY A 152 -9.65 3.56 2.12
C GLY A 152 -9.56 2.10 1.75
N ALA A 153 -8.93 1.28 2.59
CA ALA A 153 -8.87 -0.16 2.43
C ALA A 153 -8.88 -0.85 3.79
N ALA A 154 -9.54 -1.98 3.89
CA ALA A 154 -9.61 -2.77 5.12
C ALA A 154 -9.70 -4.25 4.82
N ARG A 155 -9.19 -5.07 5.73
CA ARG A 155 -9.47 -6.50 5.79
C ARG A 155 -10.60 -6.74 6.78
N VAL A 156 -11.54 -7.58 6.43
CA VAL A 156 -12.68 -7.93 7.28
C VAL A 156 -12.69 -9.43 7.50
N GLY A 157 -12.66 -9.84 8.74
CA GLY A 157 -12.90 -11.22 9.18
C GLY A 157 -14.30 -11.41 9.77
N TYR A 158 -14.70 -12.66 9.96
CA TYR A 158 -15.92 -13.02 10.67
C TYR A 158 -15.62 -14.13 11.68
N VAL A 159 -15.56 -13.76 12.96
CA VAL A 159 -15.13 -14.62 14.06
C VAL A 159 -16.18 -14.59 15.16
N ASN A 160 -16.60 -15.75 15.65
CA ASN A 160 -17.58 -15.91 16.76
C ASN A 160 -18.91 -15.16 16.55
N GLY A 161 -19.34 -14.99 15.29
CA GLY A 161 -20.62 -14.33 14.99
C GLY A 161 -20.50 -12.82 14.76
N GLU A 162 -19.31 -12.24 14.84
CA GLU A 162 -19.07 -10.80 14.67
C GLU A 162 -18.07 -10.51 13.55
N TYR A 163 -18.26 -9.36 12.89
CA TYR A 163 -17.29 -8.84 11.94
C TYR A 163 -16.13 -8.18 12.68
N VAL A 164 -14.91 -8.52 12.27
CA VAL A 164 -13.68 -7.99 12.85
C VAL A 164 -12.93 -7.19 11.80
N LEU A 165 -12.55 -5.96 12.14
CA LEU A 165 -11.77 -5.07 11.29
C LEU A 165 -10.27 -5.36 11.44
N ASN A 166 -9.61 -5.60 10.31
CA ASN A 166 -8.18 -5.87 10.24
C ASN A 166 -7.72 -6.95 11.25
N PRO A 167 -8.34 -8.13 11.25
CA PRO A 167 -7.98 -9.18 12.18
C PRO A 167 -6.50 -9.56 12.03
N GLY A 168 -5.86 -9.87 13.16
CA GLY A 168 -4.52 -10.43 13.16
C GLY A 168 -4.47 -11.79 12.45
N LYS A 169 -3.28 -12.16 11.97
CA LYS A 169 -3.08 -13.41 11.22
C LYS A 169 -3.56 -14.66 12.01
N THR A 170 -3.27 -14.69 13.30
CA THR A 170 -3.75 -15.77 14.17
C THR A 170 -5.28 -15.81 14.26
N GLN A 171 -5.93 -14.64 14.35
CA GLN A 171 -7.39 -14.53 14.40
C GLN A 171 -8.06 -14.93 13.09
N LEU A 172 -7.39 -14.71 11.95
CA LEU A 172 -7.87 -15.12 10.63
C LEU A 172 -7.97 -16.64 10.48
N LEU A 173 -7.17 -17.42 11.21
CA LEU A 173 -7.25 -18.89 11.16
C LEU A 173 -8.61 -19.43 11.62
N ASP A 174 -9.29 -18.74 12.53
CA ASP A 174 -10.61 -19.10 13.04
C ASP A 174 -11.74 -18.34 12.32
N SER A 175 -11.40 -17.49 11.35
CA SER A 175 -12.38 -16.69 10.63
C SER A 175 -13.06 -17.46 9.51
N LYS A 176 -14.37 -17.25 9.37
CA LYS A 176 -15.17 -17.79 8.25
C LYS A 176 -15.17 -16.87 7.03
N LEU A 177 -14.55 -15.69 7.14
CA LEU A 177 -14.44 -14.69 6.10
C LEU A 177 -13.02 -14.13 6.12
N ASP A 178 -12.41 -14.01 4.96
CA ASP A 178 -11.21 -13.20 4.73
C ASP A 178 -11.51 -12.32 3.51
N LEU A 179 -11.89 -11.07 3.76
CA LEU A 179 -12.36 -10.16 2.73
C LEU A 179 -11.53 -8.87 2.77
N VAL A 180 -10.89 -8.53 1.67
CA VAL A 180 -10.26 -7.22 1.48
C VAL A 180 -11.19 -6.33 0.67
N VAL A 181 -11.47 -5.14 1.21
CA VAL A 181 -12.33 -4.13 0.59
C VAL A 181 -11.56 -2.84 0.44
N ALA A 182 -11.67 -2.21 -0.72
CA ALA A 182 -11.14 -0.88 -0.96
C ALA A 182 -12.10 -0.02 -1.76
N GLY A 183 -12.12 1.28 -1.48
CA GLY A 183 -12.98 2.23 -2.15
C GLY A 183 -12.75 3.66 -1.71
N THR A 184 -13.54 4.54 -2.30
CA THR A 184 -13.63 5.96 -1.91
C THR A 184 -14.79 6.15 -0.91
N GLU A 185 -14.97 7.37 -0.44
CA GLU A 185 -16.16 7.72 0.37
C GLU A 185 -17.49 7.42 -0.36
N ALA A 186 -17.50 7.54 -1.68
CA ALA A 186 -18.71 7.42 -2.50
C ALA A 186 -19.02 5.97 -2.90
N ALA A 187 -18.01 5.09 -3.07
CA ALA A 187 -18.21 3.75 -3.63
C ALA A 187 -17.12 2.75 -3.24
N VAL A 188 -17.51 1.48 -3.15
CA VAL A 188 -16.58 0.35 -3.11
C VAL A 188 -16.06 0.10 -4.53
N LEU A 189 -14.74 0.11 -4.70
CA LEU A 189 -14.07 -0.07 -5.99
C LEU A 189 -13.50 -1.48 -6.17
N MET A 190 -13.16 -2.12 -5.07
CA MET A 190 -12.57 -3.46 -5.09
C MET A 190 -13.01 -4.28 -3.90
N VAL A 191 -13.29 -5.54 -4.17
CA VAL A 191 -13.53 -6.60 -3.19
C VAL A 191 -12.74 -7.82 -3.64
N GLU A 192 -12.04 -8.46 -2.71
CA GLU A 192 -11.25 -9.67 -2.92
C GLU A 192 -11.40 -10.60 -1.70
N SER A 193 -11.61 -11.91 -1.93
CA SER A 193 -11.80 -12.93 -0.87
C SER A 193 -11.14 -14.25 -1.25
#